data_9cfe8e0862068d1af5b5e20a62f2e8f7
#
_entry.id   9cfe8e0862068d1af5b5e20a62f2e8f7
#
_cell.length_a   1.000
_cell.length_b   1.000
_cell.length_c   1.000
_cell.angle_alpha   90.00
_cell.angle_beta   90.00
_cell.angle_gamma   90.00
#
_symmetry.space_group_name_H-M   'P 1'
#
loop_
_entity.id
_entity.type
_entity.pdbx_description
1 polymer ?
#
loop_
_entity_poly.entity_id
_entity_poly.type
_entity_poly.pdbx_seq_one_letter_code
_entity_poly.pdbx_strand_id
1 'polypeptide(L)'
;MTTPFDDPQAELAWMFLQTLCDGADIDEGLALLSDDFSYWSIITGTSFDKETLRTAIEQRKHLLPEINIELIRCVNEGETVVIEGHVEATTETGACYDSPFVCIFDTRDGLIVSMREYSDTRMAATVFPGFS
;
A
#
# COMPACT_ATOMS: atom_id res chain seq x y z
N MET A 1 -0.61 -14.60 -14.00
CA MET A 1 -1.20 -13.27 -14.06
C MET A 1 -0.31 -12.31 -14.84
N THR A 2 -0.88 -11.66 -15.83
CA THR A 2 -0.13 -10.68 -16.61
C THR A 2 -0.19 -9.34 -15.89
N THR A 3 0.96 -8.72 -15.69
CA THR A 3 0.99 -7.37 -15.14
C THR A 3 1.14 -6.37 -16.28
N PRO A 4 0.74 -5.10 -16.08
CA PRO A 4 0.91 -4.09 -17.12
C PRO A 4 2.33 -3.55 -17.22
N PHE A 5 3.28 -4.15 -16.52
CA PHE A 5 4.63 -3.63 -16.41
C PHE A 5 5.66 -4.54 -17.07
N ASP A 6 6.59 -3.95 -17.81
CA ASP A 6 7.75 -4.66 -18.35
C ASP A 6 8.92 -4.66 -17.37
N ASP A 7 8.94 -3.72 -16.43
CA ASP A 7 10.01 -3.56 -15.47
C ASP A 7 9.75 -4.43 -14.23
N PRO A 8 10.69 -5.29 -13.82
CA PRO A 8 10.47 -6.18 -12.67
C PRO A 8 10.32 -5.46 -11.34
N GLN A 9 10.94 -4.29 -11.15
CA GLN A 9 10.77 -3.54 -9.91
C GLN A 9 9.36 -2.93 -9.84
N ALA A 10 8.86 -2.40 -10.97
CA ALA A 10 7.49 -1.87 -11.04
C ALA A 10 6.47 -2.98 -10.81
N GLU A 11 6.71 -4.15 -11.38
CA GLU A 11 5.86 -5.32 -11.17
C GLU A 11 5.83 -5.73 -9.70
N LEU A 12 6.99 -5.76 -9.05
CA LEU A 12 7.13 -6.12 -7.65
C LEU A 12 6.31 -5.17 -6.75
N ALA A 13 6.43 -3.86 -6.98
CA ALA A 13 5.68 -2.86 -6.22
C ALA A 13 4.17 -3.02 -6.40
N TRP A 14 3.74 -3.23 -7.65
CA TRP A 14 2.32 -3.42 -7.94
C TRP A 14 1.76 -4.69 -7.32
N MET A 15 2.54 -5.79 -7.35
CA MET A 15 2.16 -7.04 -6.71
C MET A 15 1.94 -6.85 -5.21
N PHE A 16 2.82 -6.09 -4.55
CA PHE A 16 2.64 -5.80 -3.13
C PHE A 16 1.32 -5.04 -2.89
N LEU A 17 1.04 -4.01 -3.68
CA LEU A 17 -0.20 -3.25 -3.51
C LEU A 17 -1.45 -4.11 -3.71
N GLN A 18 -1.39 -5.09 -4.62
CA GLN A 18 -2.51 -5.99 -4.85
C GLN A 18 -2.81 -6.85 -3.62
N THR A 19 -1.82 -7.13 -2.77
CA THR A 19 -2.04 -7.92 -1.56
C THR A 19 -2.81 -7.16 -0.49
N LEU A 20 -3.01 -5.85 -0.67
CA LEU A 20 -3.83 -5.04 0.23
C LEU A 20 -5.31 -5.08 -0.14
N CYS A 21 -5.66 -5.65 -1.28
CA CYS A 21 -7.04 -5.76 -1.76
C CYS A 21 -7.74 -6.95 -1.13
N ASP A 22 -9.07 -7.00 -1.33
CA ASP A 22 -9.91 -8.08 -0.82
C ASP A 22 -9.48 -9.44 -1.32
N GLY A 23 -9.53 -10.42 -0.43
CA GLY A 23 -9.27 -11.81 -0.76
C GLY A 23 -7.80 -12.14 -0.99
N ALA A 24 -6.92 -11.15 -0.89
CA ALA A 24 -5.49 -11.39 -1.07
C ALA A 24 -4.84 -11.84 0.23
N ASP A 25 -3.77 -12.61 0.11
CA ASP A 25 -3.02 -13.12 1.26
C ASP A 25 -1.94 -12.13 1.67
N ILE A 26 -2.05 -11.61 2.88
CA ILE A 26 -1.09 -10.67 3.43
C ILE A 26 0.32 -11.26 3.52
N ASP A 27 0.43 -12.58 3.78
CA ASP A 27 1.74 -13.23 3.88
C ASP A 27 2.47 -13.24 2.53
N GLU A 28 1.74 -13.34 1.43
CA GLU A 28 2.34 -13.24 0.10
C GLU A 28 2.92 -11.84 -0.13
N GLY A 29 2.22 -10.81 0.34
CA GLY A 29 2.72 -9.44 0.24
C GLY A 29 3.95 -9.21 1.10
N LEU A 30 3.93 -9.67 2.34
CA LEU A 30 5.04 -9.48 3.26
C LEU A 30 6.30 -10.22 2.80
N ALA A 31 6.14 -11.32 2.07
CA ALA A 31 7.27 -12.05 1.50
C ALA A 31 8.02 -11.26 0.44
N LEU A 32 7.42 -10.21 -0.11
CA LEU A 32 8.05 -9.33 -1.10
C LEU A 32 8.93 -8.25 -0.45
N LEU A 33 8.89 -8.13 0.87
CA LEU A 33 9.59 -7.10 1.63
C LEU A 33 10.89 -7.64 2.21
N SER A 34 11.94 -6.81 2.24
CA SER A 34 13.20 -7.19 2.87
C SER A 34 13.05 -7.26 4.38
N ASP A 35 14.00 -7.93 5.05
CA ASP A 35 13.96 -8.05 6.51
C ASP A 35 14.12 -6.69 7.21
N ASP A 36 14.84 -5.76 6.58
CA ASP A 36 15.06 -4.41 7.10
C ASP A 36 14.07 -3.39 6.52
N PHE A 37 12.95 -3.86 5.98
CA PHE A 37 11.94 -3.01 5.36
C PHE A 37 11.42 -1.94 6.30
N SER A 38 11.19 -0.74 5.75
CA SER A 38 10.60 0.39 6.48
C SER A 38 9.43 0.98 5.67
N TYR A 39 8.33 1.21 6.35
CA TYR A 39 7.14 1.84 5.79
C TYR A 39 6.86 3.15 6.49
N TRP A 40 6.71 4.22 5.71
CA TRP A 40 6.31 5.52 6.24
C TRP A 40 5.02 5.98 5.57
N SER A 41 4.08 6.50 6.36
CA SER A 41 2.83 7.03 5.84
C SER A 41 2.60 8.44 6.34
N ILE A 42 2.10 9.31 5.45
CA ILE A 42 1.71 10.66 5.84
C ILE A 42 0.55 10.64 6.85
N ILE A 43 -0.24 9.58 6.85
CA ILE A 43 -1.36 9.44 7.79
C ILE A 43 -0.86 9.38 9.23
N THR A 44 0.19 8.60 9.49
CA THR A 44 0.73 8.45 10.85
C THR A 44 1.92 9.37 11.12
N GLY A 45 2.64 9.79 10.07
CA GLY A 45 3.85 10.59 10.21
C GLY A 45 5.02 9.85 10.83
N THR A 46 4.94 8.52 10.94
CA THR A 46 5.97 7.69 11.53
C THR A 46 6.33 6.53 10.64
N SER A 47 7.48 5.88 10.93
CA SER A 47 7.92 4.71 10.19
C SER A 47 7.59 3.44 10.97
N PHE A 48 7.18 2.41 10.24
CA PHE A 48 6.86 1.08 10.78
C PHE A 48 7.86 0.07 10.25
N ASP A 49 8.22 -0.89 11.08
CA ASP A 49 8.94 -2.06 10.61
C ASP A 49 7.95 -3.06 9.99
N LYS A 50 8.47 -4.17 9.50
CA LYS A 50 7.66 -5.18 8.80
C LYS A 50 6.56 -5.77 9.68
N GLU A 51 6.87 -6.04 10.96
CA GLU A 51 5.91 -6.59 11.92
C GLU A 51 4.80 -5.59 12.25
N THR A 52 5.18 -4.34 12.48
CA THR A 52 4.19 -3.28 12.77
C THR A 52 3.30 -3.05 11.56
N LEU A 53 3.87 -3.11 10.36
CA LEU A 53 3.10 -2.98 9.13
C LEU A 53 2.08 -4.12 8.99
N ARG A 54 2.46 -5.35 9.32
CA ARG A 54 1.54 -6.49 9.31
C ARG A 54 0.28 -6.18 10.14
N THR A 55 0.49 -5.73 11.36
CA THR A 55 -0.62 -5.37 12.26
C THR A 55 -1.48 -4.26 11.66
N ALA A 56 -0.84 -3.23 11.09
CA ALA A 56 -1.56 -2.11 10.49
C ALA A 56 -2.41 -2.57 9.29
N ILE A 57 -1.90 -3.45 8.46
CA ILE A 57 -2.64 -3.98 7.30
C ILE A 57 -3.84 -4.81 7.77
N GLU A 58 -3.65 -5.65 8.80
CA GLU A 58 -4.73 -6.46 9.34
C GLU A 58 -5.85 -5.58 9.88
N GLN A 59 -5.51 -4.51 10.61
CA GLN A 59 -6.48 -3.55 11.11
C GLN A 59 -7.20 -2.83 9.98
N ARG A 60 -6.46 -2.44 8.95
CA ARG A 60 -7.03 -1.76 7.79
C ARG A 60 -8.03 -2.64 7.06
N LYS A 61 -7.70 -3.92 6.88
CA LYS A 61 -8.63 -4.86 6.23
C LYS A 61 -9.89 -5.07 7.04
N HIS A 62 -9.77 -4.98 8.36
CA HIS A 62 -10.93 -5.08 9.25
C HIS A 62 -11.82 -3.84 9.16
N LEU A 63 -11.21 -2.65 9.13
CA LEU A 63 -11.94 -1.38 9.03
C LEU A 63 -12.54 -1.16 7.64
N LEU A 64 -11.88 -1.69 6.60
CA LEU A 64 -12.29 -1.53 5.22
C LEU A 64 -12.43 -2.93 4.59
N PRO A 65 -13.54 -3.63 4.88
CA PRO A 65 -13.70 -5.01 4.42
C PRO A 65 -13.76 -5.17 2.90
N GLU A 66 -14.07 -4.10 2.18
CA GLU A 66 -14.04 -4.11 0.72
C GLU A 66 -13.06 -3.05 0.25
N ILE A 67 -11.91 -3.48 -0.30
CA ILE A 67 -10.86 -2.60 -0.79
C ILE A 67 -10.51 -2.97 -2.22
N ASN A 68 -10.49 -1.98 -3.10
CA ASN A 68 -10.00 -2.11 -4.46
C ASN A 68 -9.00 -1.00 -4.74
N ILE A 69 -7.93 -1.32 -5.43
CA ILE A 69 -6.88 -0.36 -5.80
C ILE A 69 -6.80 -0.29 -7.32
N GLU A 70 -6.94 0.93 -7.84
CA GLU A 70 -6.84 1.20 -9.28
C GLU A 70 -5.51 1.88 -9.57
N LEU A 71 -4.80 1.39 -10.58
CA LEU A 71 -3.56 1.99 -11.05
C LEU A 71 -3.88 3.17 -11.97
N ILE A 72 -3.31 4.33 -11.68
CA ILE A 72 -3.41 5.50 -12.56
C ILE A 72 -2.11 5.65 -13.37
N ARG A 73 -0.97 5.57 -12.70
CA ARG A 73 0.32 5.80 -13.33
C ARG A 73 1.43 5.12 -12.56
N CYS A 74 2.43 4.62 -13.29
CA CYS A 74 3.64 4.10 -12.69
C CYS A 74 4.84 4.73 -13.41
N VAL A 75 5.78 5.21 -12.62
CA VAL A 75 7.05 5.76 -13.12
C VAL A 75 8.16 5.09 -12.34
N ASN A 76 9.19 4.60 -13.01
CA ASN A 76 10.33 4.05 -12.29
C ASN A 76 11.64 4.51 -12.92
N GLU A 77 12.64 4.66 -12.05
CA GLU A 77 13.99 4.98 -12.44
C GLU A 77 14.94 4.16 -11.57
N GLY A 78 15.70 3.27 -12.22
CA GLY A 78 16.54 2.34 -11.50
C GLY A 78 15.73 1.48 -10.54
N GLU A 79 16.11 1.50 -9.27
CA GLU A 79 15.46 0.70 -8.23
C GLU A 79 14.35 1.44 -7.48
N THR A 80 14.01 2.66 -7.91
CA THR A 80 12.93 3.45 -7.31
C THR A 80 11.70 3.42 -8.20
N VAL A 81 10.55 3.10 -7.61
CA VAL A 81 9.27 3.00 -8.31
C VAL A 81 8.26 3.93 -7.66
N VAL A 82 7.57 4.72 -8.47
CA VAL A 82 6.49 5.61 -8.01
C VAL A 82 5.18 5.13 -8.62
N ILE A 83 4.20 4.84 -7.79
CA ILE A 83 2.87 4.44 -8.24
C ILE A 83 1.85 5.46 -7.76
N GLU A 84 1.12 6.02 -8.71
CA GLU A 84 -0.05 6.83 -8.44
C GLU A 84 -1.28 5.95 -8.67
N GLY A 85 -2.17 5.93 -7.68
CA GLY A 85 -3.36 5.11 -7.77
C GLY A 85 -4.51 5.71 -7.00
N HIS A 86 -5.58 4.94 -6.93
CA HIS A 86 -6.81 5.33 -6.27
C HIS A 86 -7.36 4.16 -5.48
N VAL A 87 -7.65 4.38 -4.21
CA VAL A 87 -8.26 3.38 -3.33
C VAL A 87 -9.77 3.62 -3.31
N GLU A 88 -10.53 2.58 -3.61
CA GLU A 88 -11.97 2.57 -3.41
C GLU A 88 -12.27 1.51 -2.38
N ALA A 89 -12.89 1.89 -1.28
CA ALA A 89 -13.17 0.98 -0.19
C ALA A 89 -14.52 1.29 0.44
N THR A 90 -15.05 0.31 1.15
CA THR A 90 -16.30 0.45 1.89
C THR A 90 -16.02 0.10 3.33
N THR A 91 -16.52 0.92 4.26
CA THR A 91 -16.39 0.66 5.69
C THR A 91 -17.43 -0.38 6.13
N GLU A 92 -17.31 -0.84 7.38
CA GLU A 92 -18.27 -1.80 7.96
C GLU A 92 -19.70 -1.27 7.98
N THR A 93 -19.87 0.04 8.05
CA THR A 93 -21.19 0.68 8.07
C THR A 93 -21.72 0.97 6.67
N GLY A 94 -20.96 0.61 5.62
CA GLY A 94 -21.36 0.86 4.25
C GLY A 94 -20.97 2.23 3.71
N ALA A 95 -20.22 3.02 4.48
CA ALA A 95 -19.73 4.32 4.02
C ALA A 95 -18.60 4.14 3.02
N CYS A 96 -18.48 5.05 2.07
CA CYS A 96 -17.44 5.00 1.07
C CYS A 96 -16.13 5.64 1.58
N TYR A 97 -15.02 4.97 1.31
CA TYR A 97 -13.69 5.53 1.47
C TYR A 97 -13.05 5.58 0.09
N ASP A 98 -12.75 6.77 -0.38
CA ASP A 98 -12.34 7.00 -1.75
C ASP A 98 -11.19 7.99 -1.74
N SER A 99 -9.99 7.54 -2.04
CA SER A 99 -8.79 8.37 -1.87
C SER A 99 -7.75 8.13 -2.95
N PRO A 100 -7.25 9.20 -3.57
CA PRO A 100 -6.04 9.08 -4.39
C PRO A 100 -4.84 8.85 -3.47
N PHE A 101 -3.82 8.20 -4.01
CA PHE A 101 -2.57 7.98 -3.28
C PHE A 101 -1.38 7.98 -4.21
N VAL A 102 -0.21 8.25 -3.64
CA VAL A 102 1.08 8.07 -4.29
C VAL A 102 1.95 7.27 -3.34
N CYS A 103 2.56 6.21 -3.86
CA CYS A 103 3.52 5.41 -3.10
C CYS A 103 4.87 5.46 -3.80
N ILE A 104 5.93 5.63 -3.01
CA ILE A 104 7.30 5.57 -3.50
C ILE A 104 7.95 4.35 -2.88
N PHE A 105 8.43 3.45 -3.75
CA PHE A 105 9.07 2.20 -3.33
C PHE A 105 10.54 2.24 -3.71
N ASP A 106 11.40 1.80 -2.80
CA ASP A 106 12.79 1.49 -3.12
C ASP A 106 12.95 -0.02 -3.07
N THR A 107 13.62 -0.57 -4.07
CA THR A 107 13.84 -2.01 -4.21
C THR A 107 15.33 -2.32 -4.22
N ARG A 108 15.68 -3.54 -3.85
CA ARG A 108 17.05 -4.03 -3.89
C ARG A 108 17.01 -5.55 -3.91
N ASP A 109 17.76 -6.13 -4.87
CA ASP A 109 17.89 -7.59 -4.99
C ASP A 109 16.54 -8.33 -5.05
N GLY A 110 15.57 -7.75 -5.76
CA GLY A 110 14.27 -8.39 -5.95
C GLY A 110 13.31 -8.26 -4.77
N LEU A 111 13.63 -7.43 -3.78
CA LEU A 111 12.78 -7.18 -2.62
C LEU A 111 12.51 -5.69 -2.47
N ILE A 112 11.41 -5.35 -1.84
CA ILE A 112 11.08 -3.95 -1.50
C ILE A 112 11.75 -3.64 -0.16
N VAL A 113 12.59 -2.60 -0.12
CA VAL A 113 13.31 -2.22 1.10
C VAL A 113 12.68 -1.04 1.81
N SER A 114 11.90 -0.22 1.11
CA SER A 114 11.16 0.87 1.74
C SER A 114 9.95 1.25 0.92
N MET A 115 8.96 1.81 1.60
CA MET A 115 7.74 2.32 0.99
C MET A 115 7.33 3.58 1.72
N ARG A 116 7.01 4.62 0.96
CA ARG A 116 6.46 5.86 1.50
C ARG A 116 5.10 6.09 0.84
N GLU A 117 4.09 6.30 1.66
CA GLU A 117 2.72 6.47 1.18
C GLU A 117 2.19 7.87 1.49
N TYR A 118 1.63 8.50 0.46
CA TYR A 118 0.98 9.81 0.56
C TYR A 118 -0.45 9.66 0.07
N SER A 119 -1.41 10.08 0.88
CA SER A 119 -2.83 9.95 0.56
C SER A 119 -3.62 11.12 1.13
N ASP A 120 -4.93 11.12 0.93
CA ASP A 120 -5.81 12.17 1.44
C ASP A 120 -6.01 11.99 2.95
N THR A 121 -5.35 12.87 3.72
CA THR A 121 -5.41 12.78 5.18
C THR A 121 -6.78 13.17 5.73
N ARG A 122 -7.53 14.01 5.03
CA ARG A 122 -8.89 14.36 5.45
C ARG A 122 -9.80 13.14 5.34
N MET A 123 -9.70 12.39 4.25
CA MET A 123 -10.49 11.18 4.06
C MET A 123 -10.09 10.13 5.11
N ALA A 124 -8.79 9.99 5.38
CA ALA A 124 -8.29 9.04 6.38
C ALA A 124 -8.86 9.35 7.77
N ALA A 125 -9.00 10.62 8.12
CA ALA A 125 -9.52 11.03 9.42
C ALA A 125 -10.97 10.58 9.65
N THR A 126 -11.72 10.33 8.59
CA THR A 126 -13.12 9.86 8.71
C THR A 126 -13.23 8.39 9.05
N VAL A 127 -12.16 7.61 8.87
CA VAL A 127 -12.19 6.14 8.98
C VAL A 127 -11.24 5.62 10.07
N PHE A 128 -10.02 6.15 10.14
CA PHE A 128 -9.00 5.60 11.02
C PHE A 128 -9.04 6.23 12.40
N PRO A 129 -9.26 5.42 13.46
CA PRO A 129 -9.36 5.96 14.83
C PRO A 129 -8.03 6.57 15.28
N GLY A 130 -8.14 7.62 16.10
CA GLY A 130 -6.97 8.32 16.62
C GLY A 130 -6.32 9.27 15.64
N PHE A 131 -6.84 9.36 14.45
CA PHE A 131 -6.36 10.28 13.43
C PHE A 131 -7.32 11.47 13.30
N SER A 132 -6.85 12.64 13.56
CA SER A 132 -7.71 13.83 13.51
C SER A 132 -7.03 14.99 12.79
#